data_d8697615e86ff828cf12303faf6619ce
#
_entry.id   d8697615e86ff828cf12303faf6619ce
#
_cell.length_a   1.000
_cell.length_b   1.000
_cell.length_c   1.000
_cell.angle_alpha   90.00
_cell.angle_beta   90.00
_cell.angle_gamma   90.00
#
_symmetry.space_group_name_H-M   'P 1'
#
loop_
_entity.id
_entity.type
_entity.pdbx_description
1 polymer ?
#
loop_
_entity_poly.entity_id
_entity_poly.type
_entity_poly.pdbx_seq_one_letter_code
_entity_poly.pdbx_strand_id
1 'polypeptide(L)'
;MTQTQTQNAYSTGPDDRGMFGGFGGRYVAETLMPLILDLNREYEIAKTDPSFLNDIAYFQRDYVGRPNPLYFAERLTEYCGGAKIYLKREELNHTGAHKINNCIGQILLARRMGKKRIIAETGAGMHGVATATVAARFGLECVIYMGTTDIERQQANVFRMKLLGATIIPVVSGTGTLKDAMNEALRDWVTNVDSTFYLIGTVAGPHPYPAMVRDFQAVIGKETRVQMQEHEGRLPDSLVACIGGGSNAMGLFYPFLDDTSVRIIGVEAAGHGIETGKHAASLNGGVPGVLHGNRTFLLQDDDGQITDAHSISAGLDYPGIGPEHAWLHDVGRVEYTSVTDDEALAAFHRCCRLEGIIPALETAHALAEVFKRAPNLPKDHLMVVNLSGRGDKDMQTVMHHLDMSQQEKH
;
A
#
# COMPACT_ATOMS: atom_id res chain seq x y z
N MET A 1 -23.90 -38.05 -10.70
CA MET A 1 -23.92 -36.97 -9.68
C MET A 1 -22.73 -36.06 -9.96
N THR A 2 -22.95 -34.99 -10.68
CA THR A 2 -21.96 -33.97 -11.00
C THR A 2 -21.72 -33.15 -9.73
N GLN A 3 -20.55 -33.29 -9.14
CA GLN A 3 -20.08 -32.35 -8.12
C GLN A 3 -19.94 -30.98 -8.78
N THR A 4 -20.87 -30.09 -8.49
CA THR A 4 -20.71 -28.65 -8.70
C THR A 4 -19.53 -28.22 -7.82
N GLN A 5 -18.36 -28.01 -8.39
CA GLN A 5 -17.29 -27.26 -7.74
C GLN A 5 -17.87 -25.89 -7.42
N THR A 6 -18.15 -25.63 -6.16
CA THR A 6 -18.33 -24.28 -5.64
C THR A 6 -17.06 -23.51 -5.97
N GLN A 7 -17.12 -22.60 -6.94
CA GLN A 7 -16.06 -21.63 -7.18
C GLN A 7 -15.84 -20.89 -5.85
N ASN A 8 -14.66 -21.05 -5.29
CA ASN A 8 -14.24 -20.25 -4.13
C ASN A 8 -14.21 -18.79 -4.57
N ALA A 9 -15.16 -17.99 -4.14
CA ALA A 9 -15.17 -16.56 -4.40
C ALA A 9 -14.14 -15.90 -3.46
N TYR A 10 -13.00 -15.48 -4.01
CA TYR A 10 -11.93 -14.79 -3.27
C TYR A 10 -12.30 -13.35 -2.88
N SER A 11 -13.35 -12.79 -3.49
CA SER A 11 -13.82 -11.42 -3.23
C SER A 11 -14.88 -11.32 -2.12
N THR A 12 -15.26 -12.41 -1.45
CA THR A 12 -16.36 -12.44 -0.46
C THR A 12 -16.00 -12.04 0.97
N GLY A 13 -14.71 -11.86 1.29
CA GLY A 13 -14.28 -11.51 2.65
C GLY A 13 -14.42 -10.03 2.98
N PRO A 14 -14.31 -9.64 4.26
CA PRO A 14 -14.21 -10.50 5.45
C PRO A 14 -15.57 -10.99 5.98
N ASP A 15 -15.55 -11.92 6.97
CA ASP A 15 -16.75 -12.32 7.72
C ASP A 15 -17.20 -11.21 8.70
N ASP A 16 -18.32 -11.41 9.41
CA ASP A 16 -18.89 -10.43 10.36
C ASP A 16 -17.94 -10.10 11.54
N ARG A 17 -16.98 -10.96 11.83
CA ARG A 17 -15.93 -10.72 12.83
C ARG A 17 -14.74 -9.97 12.26
N GLY A 18 -14.75 -9.72 10.96
CA GLY A 18 -13.66 -9.05 10.24
C GLY A 18 -12.51 -9.98 9.87
N MET A 19 -12.79 -11.30 9.75
CA MET A 19 -11.77 -12.30 9.43
C MET A 19 -11.77 -12.66 7.94
N PHE A 20 -10.58 -12.76 7.38
CA PHE A 20 -10.26 -13.38 6.11
C PHE A 20 -9.65 -14.76 6.41
N GLY A 21 -10.48 -15.81 6.43
CA GLY A 21 -10.02 -17.12 6.93
C GLY A 21 -9.50 -17.04 8.37
N GLY A 22 -8.22 -17.34 8.56
CA GLY A 22 -7.56 -17.29 9.88
C GLY A 22 -7.00 -15.91 10.27
N PHE A 23 -7.11 -14.87 9.43
CA PHE A 23 -6.46 -13.56 9.57
C PHE A 23 -7.46 -12.42 9.68
N GLY A 24 -7.08 -11.26 10.23
CA GLY A 24 -7.96 -10.11 10.44
C GLY A 24 -8.40 -9.94 11.88
N GLY A 25 -9.67 -9.57 12.07
CA GLY A 25 -10.29 -9.40 13.39
C GLY A 25 -10.14 -8.00 13.99
N ARG A 26 -10.46 -7.87 15.29
CA ARG A 26 -10.45 -6.62 16.07
C ARG A 26 -9.69 -6.84 17.38
N TYR A 27 -8.37 -6.84 17.32
CA TYR A 27 -7.48 -7.03 18.48
C TYR A 27 -7.09 -5.66 19.06
N VAL A 28 -8.06 -4.97 19.64
CA VAL A 28 -7.90 -3.62 20.19
C VAL A 28 -8.28 -3.58 21.66
N ALA A 29 -7.86 -2.51 22.38
CA ALA A 29 -8.27 -2.24 23.73
C ALA A 29 -9.81 -2.08 23.81
N GLU A 30 -10.41 -2.54 24.91
CA GLU A 30 -11.87 -2.46 25.14
C GLU A 30 -12.43 -1.05 24.98
N THR A 31 -11.68 -0.05 25.41
CA THR A 31 -12.04 1.36 25.29
C THR A 31 -12.18 1.86 23.86
N LEU A 32 -11.52 1.19 22.89
CA LEU A 32 -11.59 1.54 21.48
C LEU A 32 -12.70 0.78 20.73
N MET A 33 -13.20 -0.33 21.30
CA MET A 33 -14.15 -1.19 20.62
C MET A 33 -15.47 -0.49 20.23
N PRO A 34 -16.10 0.36 21.06
CA PRO A 34 -17.30 1.08 20.65
C PRO A 34 -17.09 1.92 19.39
N LEU A 35 -15.97 2.66 19.28
CA LEU A 35 -15.67 3.46 18.12
C LEU A 35 -15.42 2.59 16.87
N ILE A 36 -14.73 1.48 17.01
CA ILE A 36 -14.51 0.53 15.90
C ILE A 36 -15.83 -0.03 15.38
N LEU A 37 -16.77 -0.36 16.26
CA LEU A 37 -18.10 -0.85 15.86
C LEU A 37 -18.93 0.26 15.20
N ASP A 38 -18.85 1.48 15.70
CA ASP A 38 -19.48 2.65 15.08
C ASP A 38 -18.90 2.93 13.70
N LEU A 39 -17.58 2.91 13.56
CA LEU A 39 -16.90 3.05 12.27
C LEU A 39 -17.37 1.98 11.28
N ASN A 40 -17.43 0.72 11.72
CA ASN A 40 -17.90 -0.38 10.87
C ASN A 40 -19.35 -0.14 10.41
N ARG A 41 -20.24 0.26 11.31
CA ARG A 41 -21.64 0.55 10.97
C ARG A 41 -21.75 1.69 9.95
N GLU A 42 -21.05 2.81 10.19
CA GLU A 42 -21.05 3.95 9.29
C GLU A 42 -20.46 3.61 7.91
N TYR A 43 -19.41 2.80 7.88
CA TYR A 43 -18.81 2.34 6.63
C TYR A 43 -19.76 1.43 5.84
N GLU A 44 -20.44 0.48 6.51
CA GLU A 44 -21.43 -0.41 5.87
C GLU A 44 -22.60 0.37 5.25
N ILE A 45 -23.06 1.45 5.90
CA ILE A 45 -24.06 2.36 5.36
C ILE A 45 -23.49 3.17 4.18
N ALA A 46 -22.33 3.76 4.36
CA ALA A 46 -21.71 4.67 3.39
C ALA A 46 -21.38 3.97 2.07
N LYS A 47 -20.87 2.73 2.10
CA LYS A 47 -20.47 2.00 0.88
C LYS A 47 -21.60 1.69 -0.10
N THR A 48 -22.86 1.83 0.35
CA THR A 48 -24.07 1.65 -0.47
C THR A 48 -24.88 2.94 -0.66
N ASP A 49 -24.47 4.04 -0.02
CA ASP A 49 -25.15 5.33 -0.11
C ASP A 49 -24.75 6.05 -1.40
N PRO A 50 -25.70 6.31 -2.34
CA PRO A 50 -25.41 7.00 -3.59
C PRO A 50 -24.81 8.39 -3.39
N SER A 51 -25.18 9.12 -2.33
CA SER A 51 -24.60 10.44 -2.04
C SER A 51 -23.11 10.34 -1.71
N PHE A 52 -22.73 9.38 -0.86
CA PHE A 52 -21.33 9.14 -0.50
C PHE A 52 -20.49 8.69 -1.71
N LEU A 53 -21.05 7.79 -2.52
CA LEU A 53 -20.37 7.30 -3.73
C LEU A 53 -20.20 8.40 -4.77
N ASN A 54 -21.19 9.30 -4.93
CA ASN A 54 -21.10 10.45 -5.81
C ASN A 54 -20.03 11.46 -5.34
N ASP A 55 -19.92 11.69 -4.02
CA ASP A 55 -18.86 12.53 -3.45
C ASP A 55 -17.47 11.93 -3.74
N ILE A 56 -17.29 10.62 -3.53
CA ILE A 56 -16.05 9.93 -3.88
C ILE A 56 -15.74 10.11 -5.37
N ALA A 57 -16.70 9.85 -6.25
CA ALA A 57 -16.52 9.95 -7.69
C ALA A 57 -16.16 11.39 -8.12
N TYR A 58 -16.81 12.41 -7.53
CA TYR A 58 -16.48 13.81 -7.75
C TYR A 58 -15.01 14.10 -7.37
N PHE A 59 -14.58 13.75 -6.14
CA PHE A 59 -13.22 14.03 -5.71
C PHE A 59 -12.18 13.22 -6.48
N GLN A 60 -12.46 11.98 -6.85
CA GLN A 60 -11.57 11.17 -7.68
C GLN A 60 -11.37 11.82 -9.06
N ARG A 61 -12.43 12.30 -9.71
CA ARG A 61 -12.35 12.92 -11.03
C ARG A 61 -11.75 14.33 -10.98
N ASP A 62 -12.29 15.22 -10.13
CA ASP A 62 -12.04 16.67 -10.24
C ASP A 62 -10.91 17.14 -9.30
N TYR A 63 -10.54 16.34 -8.30
CA TYR A 63 -9.47 16.68 -7.34
C TYR A 63 -8.25 15.78 -7.44
N VAL A 64 -8.46 14.48 -7.57
CA VAL A 64 -7.35 13.50 -7.69
C VAL A 64 -6.83 13.42 -9.13
N GLY A 65 -7.69 13.59 -10.12
CA GLY A 65 -7.34 13.58 -11.55
C GLY A 65 -7.50 12.21 -12.20
N ARG A 66 -8.41 11.37 -11.67
CA ARG A 66 -8.69 10.04 -12.24
C ARG A 66 -9.66 10.12 -13.45
N PRO A 67 -9.66 9.10 -14.37
CA PRO A 67 -8.86 7.87 -14.32
C PRO A 67 -7.39 8.08 -14.68
N ASN A 68 -6.49 7.37 -13.96
CA ASN A 68 -5.07 7.41 -14.30
C ASN A 68 -4.78 6.53 -15.53
N PRO A 69 -3.81 6.91 -16.39
CA PRO A 69 -3.47 6.14 -17.56
C PRO A 69 -2.98 4.72 -17.23
N LEU A 70 -3.28 3.79 -18.12
CA LEU A 70 -2.57 2.53 -18.27
C LEU A 70 -1.60 2.70 -19.43
N TYR A 71 -0.31 2.83 -19.14
CA TYR A 71 0.73 3.20 -20.10
C TYR A 71 1.46 1.96 -20.59
N PHE A 72 1.51 1.76 -21.93
CA PHE A 72 2.35 0.72 -22.53
C PHE A 72 3.82 1.16 -22.46
N ALA A 73 4.62 0.43 -21.68
CA ALA A 73 6.03 0.70 -21.48
C ALA A 73 6.84 0.04 -22.62
N GLU A 74 6.89 0.71 -23.76
CA GLU A 74 7.44 0.18 -25.00
C GLU A 74 8.91 -0.20 -24.87
N ARG A 75 9.73 0.70 -24.32
CA ARG A 75 11.17 0.46 -24.18
C ARG A 75 11.52 -0.57 -23.11
N LEU A 76 10.72 -0.65 -22.05
CA LEU A 76 10.85 -1.75 -21.07
C LEU A 76 10.48 -3.09 -21.71
N THR A 77 9.43 -3.12 -22.52
CA THR A 77 9.00 -4.31 -23.25
C THR A 77 10.08 -4.78 -24.23
N GLU A 78 10.62 -3.87 -25.04
CA GLU A 78 11.72 -4.14 -25.96
C GLU A 78 12.96 -4.66 -25.23
N TYR A 79 13.33 -4.00 -24.12
CA TYR A 79 14.49 -4.38 -23.31
C TYR A 79 14.34 -5.81 -22.74
N CYS A 80 13.16 -6.18 -22.27
CA CYS A 80 12.89 -7.52 -21.74
C CYS A 80 12.81 -8.57 -22.85
N GLY A 81 12.31 -8.22 -24.05
CA GLY A 81 12.22 -9.10 -25.21
C GLY A 81 11.15 -10.20 -25.11
N GLY A 82 10.39 -10.24 -24.03
CA GLY A 82 9.29 -11.18 -23.74
C GLY A 82 7.94 -10.50 -23.59
N ALA A 83 7.32 -10.60 -22.41
CA ALA A 83 5.99 -10.06 -22.13
C ALA A 83 5.86 -8.56 -22.44
N LYS A 84 4.67 -8.14 -22.90
CA LYS A 84 4.28 -6.73 -22.97
C LYS A 84 4.07 -6.17 -21.57
N ILE A 85 4.68 -5.03 -21.25
CA ILE A 85 4.64 -4.40 -19.93
C ILE A 85 3.76 -3.15 -19.97
N TYR A 86 2.75 -3.12 -19.13
CA TYR A 86 1.89 -1.97 -18.89
C TYR A 86 2.10 -1.42 -17.49
N LEU A 87 2.17 -0.08 -17.34
CA LEU A 87 2.29 0.60 -16.06
C LEU A 87 0.96 1.28 -15.72
N LYS A 88 0.31 0.91 -14.62
CA LYS A 88 -0.81 1.66 -14.06
C LYS A 88 -0.25 2.84 -13.29
N ARG A 89 -0.49 4.05 -13.80
CA ARG A 89 0.21 5.30 -13.46
C ARG A 89 -0.37 6.00 -12.22
N GLU A 90 -0.30 5.36 -11.02
CA GLU A 90 -0.82 5.92 -9.77
C GLU A 90 0.03 7.10 -9.23
N GLU A 91 1.25 7.27 -9.72
CA GLU A 91 2.11 8.41 -9.39
C GLU A 91 1.62 9.73 -10.01
N LEU A 92 0.69 9.68 -10.95
CA LEU A 92 0.06 10.85 -11.56
C LEU A 92 -1.12 11.39 -10.75
N ASN A 93 -1.56 10.71 -9.71
CA ASN A 93 -2.55 11.25 -8.79
C ASN A 93 -2.09 12.58 -8.19
N HIS A 94 -3.05 13.46 -7.88
CA HIS A 94 -2.78 14.55 -6.94
C HIS A 94 -2.12 13.98 -5.67
N THR A 95 -1.03 14.57 -5.21
CA THR A 95 -0.09 14.11 -4.17
C THR A 95 1.01 13.15 -4.64
N GLY A 96 0.92 12.57 -5.84
CA GLY A 96 1.99 11.80 -6.46
C GLY A 96 2.05 10.32 -6.06
N ALA A 97 0.96 9.74 -5.56
CA ALA A 97 0.86 8.32 -5.21
C ALA A 97 -0.60 7.86 -5.05
N HIS A 98 -0.81 6.53 -4.95
CA HIS A 98 -2.11 5.90 -4.72
C HIS A 98 -2.79 6.28 -3.39
N LYS A 99 -2.05 6.79 -2.41
CA LYS A 99 -2.55 7.04 -1.04
C LYS A 99 -3.77 7.96 -0.99
N ILE A 100 -3.87 8.92 -1.88
CA ILE A 100 -4.97 9.89 -1.92
C ILE A 100 -6.33 9.22 -2.16
N ASN A 101 -6.38 8.08 -2.89
CA ASN A 101 -7.64 7.36 -3.16
C ASN A 101 -8.32 6.96 -1.84
N ASN A 102 -7.55 6.35 -0.95
CA ASN A 102 -7.99 5.94 0.37
C ASN A 102 -8.31 7.15 1.27
N CYS A 103 -7.44 8.18 1.26
CA CYS A 103 -7.63 9.36 2.10
C CYS A 103 -8.94 10.10 1.78
N ILE A 104 -9.36 10.18 0.51
CA ILE A 104 -10.67 10.75 0.11
C ILE A 104 -11.82 9.95 0.74
N GLY A 105 -11.80 8.62 0.65
CA GLY A 105 -12.88 7.80 1.24
C GLY A 105 -12.96 7.95 2.76
N GLN A 106 -11.83 7.87 3.44
CA GLN A 106 -11.78 7.98 4.90
C GLN A 106 -12.12 9.37 5.42
N ILE A 107 -11.69 10.46 4.75
CA ILE A 107 -12.01 11.83 5.22
C ILE A 107 -13.50 12.12 5.07
N LEU A 108 -14.14 11.65 4.00
CA LEU A 108 -15.58 11.77 3.81
C LEU A 108 -16.34 11.01 4.90
N LEU A 109 -15.88 9.82 5.25
CA LEU A 109 -16.45 9.02 6.35
C LEU A 109 -16.27 9.70 7.72
N ALA A 110 -15.07 10.22 8.02
CA ALA A 110 -14.78 10.98 9.22
C ALA A 110 -15.74 12.18 9.40
N ARG A 111 -16.01 12.90 8.31
CA ARG A 111 -16.99 14.01 8.30
C ARG A 111 -18.41 13.55 8.59
N ARG A 112 -18.85 12.42 8.02
CA ARG A 112 -20.18 11.83 8.31
C ARG A 112 -20.30 11.47 9.79
N MET A 113 -19.22 10.98 10.40
CA MET A 113 -19.15 10.67 11.83
C MET A 113 -18.98 11.91 12.73
N GLY A 114 -18.96 13.12 12.15
CA GLY A 114 -18.84 14.37 12.90
C GLY A 114 -17.48 14.63 13.54
N LYS A 115 -16.44 13.89 13.13
CA LYS A 115 -15.08 14.05 13.68
C LYS A 115 -14.46 15.38 13.26
N LYS A 116 -13.70 15.99 14.15
CA LYS A 116 -13.10 17.33 13.99
C LYS A 116 -11.58 17.26 13.83
N ARG A 117 -10.97 16.19 14.27
CA ARG A 117 -9.54 15.98 14.28
C ARG A 117 -9.20 14.68 13.56
N ILE A 118 -8.17 14.75 12.71
CA ILE A 118 -7.64 13.62 11.95
C ILE A 118 -6.24 13.34 12.48
N ILE A 119 -5.95 12.07 12.75
CA ILE A 119 -4.59 11.61 13.01
C ILE A 119 -4.20 10.57 11.97
N ALA A 120 -2.91 10.51 11.66
CA ALA A 120 -2.34 9.48 10.81
C ALA A 120 -0.90 9.18 11.18
N GLU A 121 -0.43 8.01 10.81
CA GLU A 121 0.98 7.62 10.78
C GLU A 121 1.57 7.82 9.40
N THR A 122 2.89 7.91 9.29
CA THR A 122 3.58 7.87 8.01
C THR A 122 5.04 7.45 8.15
N GLY A 123 5.56 6.66 7.20
CA GLY A 123 6.96 6.33 7.04
C GLY A 123 7.57 7.15 5.88
N ALA A 124 7.33 6.75 4.63
CA ALA A 124 7.79 7.46 3.43
C ALA A 124 7.22 8.90 3.27
N GLY A 125 6.30 9.31 4.13
CA GLY A 125 5.66 10.63 4.08
C GLY A 125 4.51 10.75 3.09
N MET A 126 4.32 9.81 2.15
CA MET A 126 3.29 9.94 1.11
C MET A 126 1.87 9.84 1.69
N HIS A 127 1.65 8.96 2.70
CA HIS A 127 0.37 8.89 3.38
C HIS A 127 0.12 10.16 4.22
N GLY A 128 1.13 10.63 4.94
CA GLY A 128 1.04 11.89 5.69
C GLY A 128 0.70 13.08 4.81
N VAL A 129 1.35 13.22 3.65
CA VAL A 129 1.03 14.28 2.67
C VAL A 129 -0.41 14.14 2.16
N ALA A 130 -0.85 12.94 1.80
CA ALA A 130 -2.22 12.72 1.33
C ALA A 130 -3.25 13.05 2.43
N THR A 131 -3.00 12.66 3.68
CA THR A 131 -3.86 12.95 4.84
C THR A 131 -3.90 14.46 5.12
N ALA A 132 -2.74 15.12 5.17
CA ALA A 132 -2.67 16.58 5.35
C ALA A 132 -3.41 17.33 4.23
N THR A 133 -3.30 16.84 2.98
CA THR A 133 -3.98 17.40 1.81
C THR A 133 -5.50 17.36 1.97
N VAL A 134 -6.06 16.20 2.31
CA VAL A 134 -7.51 16.09 2.49
C VAL A 134 -7.99 16.82 3.75
N ALA A 135 -7.23 16.78 4.84
CA ALA A 135 -7.56 17.53 6.05
C ALA A 135 -7.61 19.05 5.79
N ALA A 136 -6.62 19.60 5.08
CA ALA A 136 -6.61 21.01 4.67
C ALA A 136 -7.81 21.32 3.78
N ARG A 137 -8.10 20.46 2.77
CA ARG A 137 -9.24 20.65 1.85
C ARG A 137 -10.58 20.70 2.58
N PHE A 138 -10.73 19.98 3.67
CA PHE A 138 -11.98 19.89 4.43
C PHE A 138 -11.99 20.73 5.72
N GLY A 139 -10.91 21.46 6.01
CA GLY A 139 -10.82 22.36 7.17
C GLY A 139 -10.81 21.60 8.51
N LEU A 140 -10.17 20.41 8.57
CA LEU A 140 -10.06 19.60 9.76
C LEU A 140 -8.65 19.73 10.37
N GLU A 141 -8.57 19.67 11.71
CA GLU A 141 -7.28 19.56 12.39
C GLU A 141 -6.57 18.28 11.98
N CYS A 142 -5.27 18.35 11.72
CA CYS A 142 -4.47 17.22 11.24
C CYS A 142 -3.19 17.07 12.07
N VAL A 143 -3.00 15.88 12.63
CA VAL A 143 -1.78 15.51 13.37
C VAL A 143 -1.18 14.26 12.73
N ILE A 144 0.10 14.33 12.38
CA ILE A 144 0.82 13.24 11.71
C ILE A 144 1.95 12.74 12.63
N TYR A 145 1.91 11.46 12.96
CA TYR A 145 2.98 10.76 13.68
C TYR A 145 4.00 10.23 12.67
N MET A 146 5.27 10.55 12.89
CA MET A 146 6.35 10.11 12.00
C MET A 146 7.60 9.82 12.81
N GLY A 147 8.23 8.67 12.56
CA GLY A 147 9.47 8.29 13.22
C GLY A 147 10.61 9.24 12.88
N THR A 148 11.49 9.51 13.83
CA THR A 148 12.63 10.45 13.64
C THR A 148 13.54 10.01 12.51
N THR A 149 13.80 8.71 12.36
CA THR A 149 14.58 8.14 11.25
C THR A 149 13.93 8.45 9.90
N ASP A 150 12.61 8.29 9.81
CA ASP A 150 11.85 8.58 8.59
C ASP A 150 11.77 10.09 8.30
N ILE A 151 11.67 10.93 9.35
CA ILE A 151 11.72 12.40 9.20
C ILE A 151 13.03 12.83 8.54
N GLU A 152 14.16 12.26 8.94
CA GLU A 152 15.47 12.57 8.35
C GLU A 152 15.53 12.15 6.88
N ARG A 153 15.02 10.96 6.54
CA ARG A 153 15.00 10.43 5.18
C ARG A 153 14.09 11.19 4.22
N GLN A 154 13.01 11.83 4.74
CA GLN A 154 11.87 12.31 3.96
C GLN A 154 11.53 13.80 4.21
N GLN A 155 12.55 14.64 4.38
CA GLN A 155 12.42 16.06 4.69
C GLN A 155 11.48 16.84 3.75
N ALA A 156 11.49 16.53 2.46
CA ALA A 156 10.62 17.18 1.48
C ALA A 156 9.13 16.92 1.75
N ASN A 157 8.78 15.70 2.15
CA ASN A 157 7.41 15.36 2.52
C ASN A 157 7.01 15.96 3.87
N VAL A 158 7.93 16.01 4.84
CA VAL A 158 7.73 16.70 6.12
C VAL A 158 7.39 18.18 5.88
N PHE A 159 8.12 18.83 5.01
CA PHE A 159 7.85 20.22 4.66
C PHE A 159 6.49 20.41 3.97
N ARG A 160 6.13 19.51 3.03
CA ARG A 160 4.80 19.52 2.37
C ARG A 160 3.67 19.40 3.39
N MET A 161 3.76 18.47 4.35
CA MET A 161 2.76 18.31 5.41
C MET A 161 2.58 19.57 6.25
N LYS A 162 3.69 20.22 6.63
CA LYS A 162 3.67 21.50 7.36
C LYS A 162 3.03 22.63 6.55
N LEU A 163 3.34 22.73 5.25
CA LEU A 163 2.71 23.71 4.36
C LEU A 163 1.19 23.52 4.25
N LEU A 164 0.73 22.27 4.34
CA LEU A 164 -0.70 21.92 4.34
C LEU A 164 -1.37 22.10 5.70
N GLY A 165 -0.64 22.63 6.69
CA GLY A 165 -1.17 22.95 8.02
C GLY A 165 -1.21 21.78 9.01
N ALA A 166 -0.60 20.63 8.69
CA ALA A 166 -0.52 19.51 9.61
C ALA A 166 0.55 19.74 10.71
N THR A 167 0.23 19.31 11.91
CA THR A 167 1.20 19.20 13.02
C THR A 167 1.91 17.86 12.91
N ILE A 168 3.26 17.88 12.88
CA ILE A 168 4.07 16.67 12.83
C ILE A 168 4.59 16.37 14.23
N ILE A 169 4.30 15.17 14.73
CA ILE A 169 4.79 14.66 16.01
C ILE A 169 5.94 13.68 15.76
N PRO A 170 7.18 14.06 16.07
CA PRO A 170 8.31 13.16 15.96
C PRO A 170 8.22 12.02 16.97
N VAL A 171 8.40 10.78 16.51
CA VAL A 171 8.41 9.58 17.35
C VAL A 171 9.84 9.09 17.48
N VAL A 172 10.36 9.11 18.71
CA VAL A 172 11.75 8.74 19.05
C VAL A 172 11.86 7.33 19.62
N SER A 173 10.73 6.69 19.95
CA SER A 173 10.70 5.34 20.53
C SER A 173 11.06 4.28 19.48
N GLY A 174 11.58 3.13 19.92
CA GLY A 174 11.95 2.02 19.08
C GLY A 174 13.04 2.37 18.06
N THR A 175 12.83 2.03 16.80
CA THR A 175 13.72 2.35 15.68
C THR A 175 13.45 3.73 15.08
N GLY A 176 12.41 4.43 15.56
CA GLY A 176 11.99 5.72 15.01
C GLY A 176 11.48 5.60 13.57
N THR A 177 10.76 4.53 13.25
CA THR A 177 10.20 4.22 11.92
C THR A 177 8.67 4.10 11.94
N LEU A 178 8.08 3.70 10.82
CA LEU A 178 6.62 3.58 10.61
C LEU A 178 5.92 2.77 11.72
N LYS A 179 6.48 1.64 12.17
CA LYS A 179 5.89 0.82 13.23
C LYS A 179 5.66 1.62 14.51
N ASP A 180 6.67 2.41 14.90
CA ASP A 180 6.62 3.20 16.13
C ASP A 180 5.65 4.38 15.99
N ALA A 181 5.60 4.99 14.81
CA ALA A 181 4.61 6.01 14.46
C ALA A 181 3.18 5.48 14.58
N MET A 182 2.90 4.25 14.13
CA MET A 182 1.59 3.60 14.30
C MET A 182 1.26 3.37 15.77
N ASN A 183 2.21 2.96 16.58
CA ASN A 183 2.02 2.77 18.02
C ASN A 183 1.59 4.08 18.71
N GLU A 184 2.24 5.20 18.39
CA GLU A 184 1.89 6.50 18.99
C GLU A 184 0.54 7.02 18.48
N ALA A 185 0.24 6.86 17.19
CA ALA A 185 -1.06 7.20 16.64
C ALA A 185 -2.20 6.41 17.32
N LEU A 186 -2.00 5.10 17.57
CA LEU A 186 -2.96 4.28 18.30
C LEU A 186 -3.15 4.74 19.77
N ARG A 187 -2.08 5.15 20.47
CA ARG A 187 -2.17 5.70 21.83
C ARG A 187 -2.97 7.01 21.87
N ASP A 188 -2.69 7.91 20.94
CA ASP A 188 -3.47 9.15 20.78
C ASP A 188 -4.93 8.84 20.52
N TRP A 189 -5.21 7.90 19.59
CA TRP A 189 -6.57 7.55 19.24
C TRP A 189 -7.38 7.02 20.42
N VAL A 190 -6.82 6.11 21.21
CA VAL A 190 -7.46 5.60 22.44
C VAL A 190 -7.75 6.72 23.44
N THR A 191 -6.89 7.74 23.51
CA THR A 191 -7.05 8.87 24.43
C THR A 191 -8.12 9.86 23.95
N ASN A 192 -8.32 10.02 22.65
CA ASN A 192 -9.14 11.08 22.05
C ASN A 192 -10.24 10.54 21.13
N VAL A 193 -10.84 9.39 21.46
CA VAL A 193 -11.78 8.64 20.60
C VAL A 193 -12.98 9.45 20.13
N ASP A 194 -13.51 10.35 20.95
CA ASP A 194 -14.75 11.06 20.66
C ASP A 194 -14.59 12.07 19.52
N SER A 195 -13.49 12.81 19.49
CA SER A 195 -13.25 13.89 18.54
C SER A 195 -12.41 13.50 17.34
N THR A 196 -11.67 12.39 17.43
CA THR A 196 -10.58 12.03 16.54
C THR A 196 -10.95 10.85 15.63
N PHE A 197 -10.60 10.96 14.36
CA PHE A 197 -10.60 9.86 13.40
C PHE A 197 -9.16 9.46 13.08
N TYR A 198 -8.83 8.20 13.24
CA TYR A 198 -7.55 7.67 12.80
C TYR A 198 -7.66 7.25 11.32
N LEU A 199 -6.96 7.98 10.46
CA LEU A 199 -6.92 7.74 9.03
C LEU A 199 -5.73 6.83 8.70
N ILE A 200 -5.99 5.51 8.64
CA ILE A 200 -4.95 4.48 8.41
C ILE A 200 -4.55 4.43 6.94
N GLY A 201 -3.25 4.39 6.68
CA GLY A 201 -2.67 4.49 5.34
C GLY A 201 -2.53 3.18 4.56
N THR A 202 -2.91 2.03 5.14
CA THR A 202 -2.73 0.72 4.51
C THR A 202 -3.88 -0.23 4.83
N VAL A 203 -3.91 -1.42 4.18
CA VAL A 203 -4.92 -2.48 4.39
C VAL A 203 -4.64 -3.32 5.66
N ALA A 204 -4.09 -2.69 6.69
CA ALA A 204 -3.83 -3.29 8.01
C ALA A 204 -4.68 -2.59 9.08
N GLY A 205 -4.56 -3.03 10.33
CA GLY A 205 -5.34 -2.50 11.43
C GLY A 205 -6.58 -3.33 11.76
N PRO A 206 -7.34 -2.96 12.81
CA PRO A 206 -8.53 -3.67 13.20
C PRO A 206 -9.63 -3.52 12.14
N HIS A 207 -10.45 -4.56 11.95
CA HIS A 207 -11.63 -4.44 11.09
C HIS A 207 -12.52 -3.27 11.57
N PRO A 208 -13.01 -2.36 10.67
CA PRO A 208 -13.17 -2.55 9.22
C PRO A 208 -12.00 -2.03 8.36
N TYR A 209 -10.91 -1.50 8.92
CA TYR A 209 -9.87 -0.82 8.14
C TYR A 209 -9.34 -1.62 6.95
N PRO A 210 -8.99 -2.92 7.05
CA PRO A 210 -8.47 -3.66 5.90
C PRO A 210 -9.43 -3.66 4.71
N ALA A 211 -10.70 -3.97 4.95
CA ALA A 211 -11.73 -3.99 3.90
C ALA A 211 -12.05 -2.58 3.38
N MET A 212 -12.17 -1.61 4.27
CA MET A 212 -12.48 -0.22 3.92
C MET A 212 -11.39 0.41 3.05
N VAL A 213 -10.12 0.26 3.43
CA VAL A 213 -8.98 0.78 2.65
C VAL A 213 -8.89 0.07 1.29
N ARG A 214 -9.08 -1.27 1.26
CA ARG A 214 -9.17 -2.03 0.02
C ARG A 214 -10.22 -1.46 -0.93
N ASP A 215 -11.42 -1.24 -0.43
CA ASP A 215 -12.55 -0.82 -1.27
C ASP A 215 -12.31 0.58 -1.86
N PHE A 216 -11.69 1.50 -1.10
CA PHE A 216 -11.31 2.82 -1.60
C PHE A 216 -10.12 2.77 -2.58
N GLN A 217 -9.24 1.78 -2.46
CA GLN A 217 -8.14 1.57 -3.40
C GLN A 217 -8.55 0.77 -4.65
N ALA A 218 -9.65 0.04 -4.60
CA ALA A 218 -10.09 -0.85 -5.69
C ALA A 218 -10.37 -0.12 -7.02
N VAL A 219 -10.48 1.20 -6.99
CA VAL A 219 -10.55 2.03 -8.21
C VAL A 219 -9.38 1.77 -9.16
N ILE A 220 -8.19 1.44 -8.64
CA ILE A 220 -6.98 1.10 -9.41
C ILE A 220 -7.28 -0.08 -10.34
N GLY A 221 -7.71 -1.20 -9.81
CA GLY A 221 -8.00 -2.41 -10.57
C GLY A 221 -9.26 -2.30 -11.42
N LYS A 222 -10.29 -1.57 -10.94
CA LYS A 222 -11.51 -1.32 -11.74
C LYS A 222 -11.18 -0.58 -13.03
N GLU A 223 -10.39 0.48 -12.96
CA GLU A 223 -9.92 1.22 -14.15
C GLU A 223 -9.02 0.35 -15.02
N THR A 224 -8.11 -0.41 -14.42
CA THR A 224 -7.20 -1.31 -15.16
C THR A 224 -7.97 -2.32 -15.99
N ARG A 225 -9.06 -2.91 -15.48
CA ARG A 225 -9.92 -3.84 -16.25
C ARG A 225 -10.49 -3.19 -17.51
N VAL A 226 -11.03 -2.00 -17.38
CA VAL A 226 -11.62 -1.25 -18.51
C VAL A 226 -10.53 -0.90 -19.52
N GLN A 227 -9.42 -0.36 -19.05
CA GLN A 227 -8.30 0.07 -19.91
C GLN A 227 -7.62 -1.10 -20.62
N MET A 228 -7.46 -2.26 -19.99
CA MET A 228 -6.94 -3.46 -20.66
C MET A 228 -7.89 -3.94 -21.76
N GLN A 229 -9.20 -3.87 -21.52
CA GLN A 229 -10.19 -4.22 -22.53
C GLN A 229 -10.16 -3.23 -23.72
N GLU A 230 -9.93 -1.95 -23.46
CA GLU A 230 -9.78 -0.92 -24.50
C GLU A 230 -8.48 -1.06 -25.32
N HIS A 231 -7.37 -1.39 -24.66
CA HIS A 231 -6.03 -1.47 -25.28
C HIS A 231 -5.78 -2.81 -26.00
N GLU A 232 -6.18 -3.93 -25.38
CA GLU A 232 -5.80 -5.27 -25.85
C GLU A 232 -7.00 -6.20 -26.10
N GLY A 233 -8.24 -5.73 -25.85
CA GLY A 233 -9.47 -6.52 -26.04
C GLY A 233 -9.64 -7.69 -25.06
N ARG A 234 -8.81 -7.77 -24.01
CA ARG A 234 -8.82 -8.87 -23.02
C ARG A 234 -8.23 -8.45 -21.68
N LEU A 235 -8.42 -9.29 -20.65
CA LEU A 235 -7.77 -9.12 -19.37
C LEU A 235 -6.25 -9.36 -19.47
N PRO A 236 -5.45 -8.80 -18.53
CA PRO A 236 -4.02 -9.12 -18.46
C PRO A 236 -3.81 -10.58 -18.06
N ASP A 237 -2.66 -11.13 -18.44
CA ASP A 237 -2.25 -12.48 -18.02
C ASP A 237 -1.64 -12.44 -16.61
N SER A 238 -1.03 -11.31 -16.23
CA SER A 238 -0.48 -11.14 -14.88
C SER A 238 -0.53 -9.70 -14.37
N LEU A 239 -0.66 -9.58 -13.03
CA LEU A 239 -0.58 -8.34 -12.27
C LEU A 239 0.60 -8.41 -11.32
N VAL A 240 1.34 -7.30 -11.20
CA VAL A 240 2.51 -7.19 -10.29
C VAL A 240 2.39 -5.91 -9.48
N ALA A 241 2.60 -6.00 -8.16
CA ALA A 241 2.66 -4.82 -7.29
C ALA A 241 3.58 -5.07 -6.09
N CYS A 242 4.21 -4.00 -5.59
CA CYS A 242 5.01 -4.05 -4.37
C CYS A 242 4.13 -4.14 -3.13
N ILE A 243 4.65 -4.80 -2.10
CA ILE A 243 3.95 -5.06 -0.83
C ILE A 243 4.78 -4.54 0.35
N GLY A 244 4.24 -3.53 1.04
CA GLY A 244 4.55 -3.23 2.43
C GLY A 244 3.35 -3.68 3.26
N GLY A 245 2.53 -2.75 3.79
CA GLY A 245 1.20 -3.13 4.30
C GLY A 245 0.24 -3.61 3.20
N GLY A 246 0.47 -3.26 1.92
CA GLY A 246 -0.14 -3.87 0.74
C GLY A 246 -1.33 -3.13 0.13
N SER A 247 -1.59 -1.85 0.47
CA SER A 247 -2.80 -1.16 -0.01
C SER A 247 -2.81 -0.90 -1.52
N ASN A 248 -1.66 -0.56 -2.12
CA ASN A 248 -1.56 -0.36 -3.57
C ASN A 248 -1.81 -1.67 -4.33
N ALA A 249 -1.25 -2.76 -3.83
CA ALA A 249 -1.41 -4.08 -4.40
C ALA A 249 -2.85 -4.57 -4.28
N MET A 250 -3.46 -4.46 -3.11
CA MET A 250 -4.86 -4.85 -2.92
C MET A 250 -5.80 -4.03 -3.79
N GLY A 251 -5.52 -2.74 -3.98
CA GLY A 251 -6.28 -1.89 -4.90
C GLY A 251 -6.27 -2.36 -6.35
N LEU A 252 -5.12 -2.86 -6.82
CA LEU A 252 -5.00 -3.47 -8.15
C LEU A 252 -5.59 -4.88 -8.19
N PHE A 253 -5.31 -5.72 -7.18
CA PHE A 253 -5.60 -7.15 -7.20
C PHE A 253 -7.07 -7.47 -6.94
N TYR A 254 -7.71 -6.77 -5.99
CA TYR A 254 -9.06 -7.11 -5.53
C TYR A 254 -10.09 -7.27 -6.66
N PRO A 255 -10.17 -6.37 -7.66
CA PRO A 255 -11.11 -6.55 -8.78
C PRO A 255 -10.81 -7.75 -9.69
N PHE A 256 -9.66 -8.41 -9.54
CA PHE A 256 -9.26 -9.57 -10.35
C PHE A 256 -9.16 -10.87 -9.55
N LEU A 257 -9.50 -10.86 -8.25
CA LEU A 257 -9.33 -12.04 -7.40
C LEU A 257 -10.10 -13.27 -7.90
N ASP A 258 -11.29 -13.06 -8.46
CA ASP A 258 -12.13 -14.13 -8.98
C ASP A 258 -11.81 -14.52 -10.45
N ASP A 259 -10.95 -13.75 -11.13
CA ASP A 259 -10.44 -14.10 -12.47
C ASP A 259 -9.23 -15.04 -12.33
N THR A 260 -9.47 -16.33 -12.15
CA THR A 260 -8.43 -17.32 -11.86
C THR A 260 -7.41 -17.52 -12.99
N SER A 261 -7.72 -17.07 -14.20
CA SER A 261 -6.79 -17.02 -15.33
C SER A 261 -5.73 -15.92 -15.22
N VAL A 262 -5.99 -14.88 -14.40
CA VAL A 262 -5.06 -13.78 -14.15
C VAL A 262 -4.12 -14.17 -13.01
N ARG A 263 -2.83 -14.30 -13.30
CA ARG A 263 -1.79 -14.53 -12.29
C ARG A 263 -1.54 -13.25 -11.51
N ILE A 264 -1.47 -13.33 -10.19
CA ILE A 264 -1.28 -12.18 -9.31
C ILE A 264 0.00 -12.35 -8.50
N ILE A 265 0.88 -11.34 -8.51
CA ILE A 265 2.21 -11.41 -7.94
C ILE A 265 2.43 -10.20 -7.03
N GLY A 266 2.60 -10.47 -5.73
CA GLY A 266 2.99 -9.49 -4.72
C GLY A 266 4.50 -9.55 -4.46
N VAL A 267 5.16 -8.39 -4.39
CA VAL A 267 6.62 -8.31 -4.25
C VAL A 267 6.99 -7.61 -2.95
N GLU A 268 7.54 -8.37 -2.00
CA GLU A 268 8.02 -7.86 -0.71
C GLU A 268 9.48 -7.37 -0.81
N ALA A 269 9.93 -6.61 0.20
CA ALA A 269 11.30 -6.14 0.31
C ALA A 269 12.17 -7.18 1.05
N ALA A 270 13.09 -7.81 0.35
CA ALA A 270 14.09 -8.71 0.94
C ALA A 270 15.27 -7.95 1.57
N GLY A 271 15.32 -6.63 1.48
CA GLY A 271 16.38 -5.81 2.08
C GLY A 271 17.77 -6.30 1.65
N HIS A 272 18.59 -6.70 2.62
CA HIS A 272 19.92 -7.27 2.38
C HIS A 272 19.92 -8.79 2.14
N GLY A 273 18.74 -9.41 2.02
CA GLY A 273 18.52 -10.86 1.94
C GLY A 273 17.77 -11.38 3.16
N ILE A 274 16.77 -12.26 2.96
CA ILE A 274 15.94 -12.79 4.06
C ILE A 274 16.80 -13.51 5.09
N GLU A 275 17.81 -14.25 4.65
CA GLU A 275 18.75 -15.01 5.48
C GLU A 275 19.59 -14.12 6.41
N THR A 276 19.70 -12.84 6.13
CA THR A 276 20.45 -11.89 6.98
C THR A 276 19.64 -11.39 8.18
N GLY A 277 18.32 -11.62 8.18
CA GLY A 277 17.38 -11.04 9.14
C GLY A 277 17.14 -9.54 8.93
N LYS A 278 17.77 -8.89 7.93
CA LYS A 278 17.59 -7.49 7.58
C LYS A 278 16.70 -7.37 6.34
N HIS A 279 15.41 -7.55 6.52
CA HIS A 279 14.39 -7.53 5.47
C HIS A 279 13.04 -7.09 6.03
N ALA A 280 12.06 -6.84 5.15
CA ALA A 280 10.67 -6.52 5.49
C ALA A 280 9.68 -7.50 4.81
N ALA A 281 10.13 -8.69 4.44
CA ALA A 281 9.34 -9.72 3.77
C ALA A 281 8.56 -10.56 4.80
N SER A 282 7.40 -10.08 5.24
CA SER A 282 6.62 -10.69 6.31
C SER A 282 5.96 -12.02 5.93
N LEU A 283 5.59 -12.23 4.65
CA LEU A 283 5.03 -13.50 4.17
C LEU A 283 6.12 -14.54 3.90
N ASN A 284 7.27 -14.10 3.37
CA ASN A 284 8.37 -15.01 3.02
C ASN A 284 9.29 -15.33 4.19
N GLY A 285 9.36 -14.49 5.22
CA GLY A 285 10.28 -14.67 6.35
C GLY A 285 9.65 -14.51 7.73
N GLY A 286 8.34 -14.27 7.83
CA GLY A 286 7.63 -14.07 9.09
C GLY A 286 6.73 -15.25 9.48
N VAL A 287 6.01 -15.07 10.58
CA VAL A 287 5.08 -16.04 11.15
C VAL A 287 3.75 -15.39 11.54
N PRO A 288 2.64 -16.16 11.67
CA PRO A 288 1.37 -15.62 12.11
C PRO A 288 1.41 -15.07 13.54
N GLY A 289 0.88 -13.86 13.74
CA GLY A 289 0.75 -13.22 15.04
C GLY A 289 -0.23 -12.04 15.00
N VAL A 290 -0.24 -11.20 16.04
CA VAL A 290 -1.11 -10.02 16.14
C VAL A 290 -0.25 -8.75 16.15
N LEU A 291 -0.55 -7.84 15.24
CA LEU A 291 0.12 -6.54 15.14
C LEU A 291 -0.90 -5.45 14.80
N HIS A 292 -0.83 -4.30 15.48
CA HIS A 292 -1.66 -3.13 15.21
C HIS A 292 -3.18 -3.43 15.07
N GLY A 293 -3.68 -4.36 15.89
CA GLY A 293 -5.11 -4.63 16.00
C GLY A 293 -5.67 -5.68 15.04
N ASN A 294 -4.84 -6.39 14.28
CA ASN A 294 -5.25 -7.50 13.43
C ASN A 294 -4.29 -8.69 13.52
N ARG A 295 -4.80 -9.90 13.28
CA ARG A 295 -3.98 -11.10 13.11
C ARG A 295 -3.50 -11.19 11.67
N THR A 296 -2.19 -11.36 11.48
CA THR A 296 -1.54 -11.39 10.16
C THR A 296 -0.21 -12.14 10.23
N PHE A 297 0.55 -12.19 9.13
CA PHE A 297 1.98 -12.54 9.16
C PHE A 297 2.80 -11.33 9.58
N LEU A 298 3.82 -11.57 10.42
CA LEU A 298 4.70 -10.51 10.91
C LEU A 298 6.08 -11.06 11.26
N LEU A 299 7.06 -10.16 11.32
CA LEU A 299 8.43 -10.46 11.75
C LEU A 299 8.48 -10.40 13.26
N GLN A 300 8.71 -11.55 13.90
CA GLN A 300 8.87 -11.66 15.36
C GLN A 300 9.86 -12.78 15.70
N ASP A 301 10.48 -12.65 16.86
CA ASP A 301 11.35 -13.68 17.44
C ASP A 301 10.56 -14.78 18.14
N ASP A 302 11.28 -15.77 18.70
CA ASP A 302 10.69 -16.91 19.39
C ASP A 302 9.95 -16.52 20.70
N ASP A 303 10.27 -15.34 21.27
CA ASP A 303 9.59 -14.77 22.43
C ASP A 303 8.35 -13.92 22.03
N GLY A 304 8.07 -13.83 20.74
CA GLY A 304 6.95 -13.06 20.17
C GLY A 304 7.19 -11.57 20.14
N GLN A 305 8.44 -11.11 20.28
CA GLN A 305 8.79 -9.70 20.13
C GLN A 305 8.94 -9.36 18.65
N ILE A 306 8.40 -8.19 18.26
CA ILE A 306 8.53 -7.71 16.89
C ILE A 306 10.00 -7.41 16.59
N THR A 307 10.55 -8.05 15.57
CA THR A 307 11.89 -7.77 15.08
C THR A 307 11.90 -6.56 14.17
N ASP A 308 13.05 -5.89 14.11
CA ASP A 308 13.20 -4.71 13.25
C ASP A 308 13.14 -5.12 11.78
N ALA A 309 12.30 -4.43 11.02
CA ALA A 309 12.29 -4.56 9.57
C ALA A 309 13.41 -3.73 8.94
N HIS A 310 13.76 -4.06 7.70
CA HIS A 310 14.66 -3.25 6.89
C HIS A 310 14.26 -3.25 5.42
N SER A 311 14.21 -2.06 4.84
CA SER A 311 14.12 -1.82 3.40
C SER A 311 14.75 -0.48 3.06
N ILE A 312 15.42 -0.39 1.91
CA ILE A 312 15.84 0.89 1.32
C ILE A 312 14.63 1.81 1.07
N SER A 313 13.47 1.23 0.85
CA SER A 313 12.21 1.93 0.66
C SER A 313 11.50 2.11 2.00
N ALA A 314 11.39 3.35 2.49
CA ALA A 314 10.72 3.66 3.74
C ALA A 314 9.23 3.25 3.74
N GLY A 315 8.57 3.17 2.58
CA GLY A 315 7.18 2.72 2.46
C GLY A 315 6.99 1.20 2.53
N LEU A 316 8.08 0.42 2.42
CA LEU A 316 8.08 -1.04 2.59
C LEU A 316 8.74 -1.47 3.91
N ASP A 317 9.32 -0.56 4.66
CA ASP A 317 9.99 -0.80 5.94
C ASP A 317 8.94 -0.98 7.07
N TYR A 318 8.29 -2.15 7.07
CA TYR A 318 7.21 -2.49 7.99
C TYR A 318 7.22 -4.00 8.29
N PRO A 319 7.16 -4.41 9.56
CA PRO A 319 7.32 -5.81 9.96
C PRO A 319 6.05 -6.65 9.86
N GLY A 320 5.03 -6.20 9.16
CA GLY A 320 3.75 -6.90 9.02
C GLY A 320 3.11 -6.66 7.65
N ILE A 321 1.94 -7.27 7.45
CA ILE A 321 1.20 -7.17 6.17
C ILE A 321 -0.30 -7.10 6.44
N GLY A 322 -1.09 -6.67 5.45
CA GLY A 322 -2.55 -6.70 5.53
C GLY A 322 -3.09 -8.14 5.65
N PRO A 323 -4.13 -8.37 6.49
CA PRO A 323 -4.64 -9.71 6.76
C PRO A 323 -5.28 -10.39 5.52
N GLU A 324 -5.81 -9.64 4.58
CA GLU A 324 -6.33 -10.19 3.32
C GLU A 324 -5.19 -10.74 2.46
N HIS A 325 -4.01 -10.08 2.42
CA HIS A 325 -2.82 -10.64 1.78
C HIS A 325 -2.35 -11.93 2.45
N ALA A 326 -2.35 -11.97 3.80
CA ALA A 326 -2.01 -13.17 4.55
C ALA A 326 -2.93 -14.35 4.18
N TRP A 327 -4.23 -14.10 4.08
CA TRP A 327 -5.20 -15.10 3.65
C TRP A 327 -5.00 -15.53 2.19
N LEU A 328 -4.80 -14.58 1.27
CA LEU A 328 -4.57 -14.87 -0.15
C LEU A 328 -3.29 -15.69 -0.39
N HIS A 329 -2.27 -15.50 0.46
CA HIS A 329 -1.07 -16.34 0.50
C HIS A 329 -1.41 -17.75 0.96
N ASP A 330 -2.14 -17.88 2.07
CA ASP A 330 -2.51 -19.17 2.69
C ASP A 330 -3.36 -20.05 1.74
N VAL A 331 -4.28 -19.46 1.00
CA VAL A 331 -5.12 -20.15 0.01
C VAL A 331 -4.47 -20.29 -1.38
N GLY A 332 -3.26 -19.76 -1.58
CA GLY A 332 -2.51 -19.86 -2.83
C GLY A 332 -3.10 -19.09 -4.01
N ARG A 333 -3.93 -18.05 -3.76
CA ARG A 333 -4.51 -17.23 -4.83
C ARG A 333 -3.52 -16.21 -5.41
N VAL A 334 -2.66 -15.67 -4.57
CA VAL A 334 -1.63 -14.70 -4.92
C VAL A 334 -0.27 -15.31 -4.62
N GLU A 335 0.63 -15.21 -5.59
CA GLU A 335 2.03 -15.56 -5.41
C GLU A 335 2.77 -14.40 -4.76
N TYR A 336 3.53 -14.67 -3.70
CA TYR A 336 4.35 -13.65 -3.04
C TYR A 336 5.83 -14.02 -3.18
N THR A 337 6.60 -13.03 -3.65
CA THR A 337 8.05 -13.11 -3.84
C THR A 337 8.71 -11.93 -3.16
N SER A 338 10.04 -11.92 -3.16
CA SER A 338 10.79 -10.82 -2.56
C SER A 338 11.97 -10.40 -3.43
N VAL A 339 12.40 -9.15 -3.25
CA VAL A 339 13.46 -8.49 -4.04
C VAL A 339 14.37 -7.73 -3.09
N THR A 340 15.68 -7.82 -3.30
CA THR A 340 16.69 -7.12 -2.51
C THR A 340 16.76 -5.63 -2.84
N ASP A 341 17.39 -4.84 -1.96
CA ASP A 341 17.60 -3.41 -2.15
C ASP A 341 18.42 -3.13 -3.43
N ASP A 342 19.46 -3.93 -3.72
CA ASP A 342 20.28 -3.80 -4.92
C ASP A 342 19.49 -4.08 -6.20
N GLU A 343 18.65 -5.10 -6.19
CA GLU A 343 17.77 -5.42 -7.32
C GLU A 343 16.75 -4.28 -7.57
N ALA A 344 16.19 -3.74 -6.51
CA ALA A 344 15.26 -2.61 -6.58
C ALA A 344 15.94 -1.35 -7.13
N LEU A 345 17.16 -1.01 -6.67
CA LEU A 345 17.93 0.12 -7.20
C LEU A 345 18.27 -0.05 -8.67
N ALA A 346 18.71 -1.25 -9.09
CA ALA A 346 18.98 -1.54 -10.49
C ALA A 346 17.72 -1.37 -11.35
N ALA A 347 16.57 -1.80 -10.87
CA ALA A 347 15.29 -1.63 -11.56
C ALA A 347 14.84 -0.16 -11.62
N PHE A 348 15.04 0.60 -10.53
CA PHE A 348 14.80 2.03 -10.48
C PHE A 348 15.56 2.76 -11.59
N HIS A 349 16.89 2.57 -11.67
CA HIS A 349 17.73 3.20 -12.70
C HIS A 349 17.32 2.80 -14.11
N ARG A 350 16.96 1.54 -14.30
CA ARG A 350 16.53 1.03 -15.61
C ARG A 350 15.23 1.69 -16.07
N CYS A 351 14.24 1.80 -15.21
CA CYS A 351 12.99 2.49 -15.49
C CYS A 351 13.23 3.97 -15.85
N CYS A 352 14.06 4.67 -15.07
CA CYS A 352 14.41 6.07 -15.36
C CYS A 352 15.02 6.24 -16.77
N ARG A 353 15.96 5.37 -17.15
CA ARG A 353 16.69 5.49 -18.42
C ARG A 353 15.89 5.03 -19.64
N LEU A 354 15.01 4.05 -19.47
CA LEU A 354 14.23 3.51 -20.58
C LEU A 354 12.93 4.27 -20.82
N GLU A 355 12.19 4.61 -19.76
CA GLU A 355 10.88 5.25 -19.92
C GLU A 355 10.86 6.74 -19.54
N GLY A 356 11.95 7.29 -19.00
CA GLY A 356 11.96 8.66 -18.49
C GLY A 356 11.03 8.86 -17.29
N ILE A 357 10.68 7.78 -16.60
CA ILE A 357 9.81 7.77 -15.41
C ILE A 357 10.69 7.49 -14.20
N ILE A 358 10.63 8.36 -13.19
CA ILE A 358 11.30 8.19 -11.90
C ILE A 358 10.30 7.53 -10.94
N PRO A 359 10.30 6.19 -10.79
CA PRO A 359 9.36 5.49 -9.93
C PRO A 359 9.74 5.67 -8.46
N ALA A 360 8.79 5.53 -7.53
CA ALA A 360 9.13 5.37 -6.13
C ALA A 360 9.95 4.08 -5.91
N LEU A 361 10.85 4.06 -4.89
CA LEU A 361 11.62 2.86 -4.54
C LEU A 361 10.71 1.67 -4.19
N GLU A 362 9.52 1.93 -3.66
CA GLU A 362 8.49 0.92 -3.47
C GLU A 362 8.17 0.21 -4.80
N THR A 363 7.85 0.97 -5.83
CA THR A 363 7.53 0.43 -7.17
C THR A 363 8.73 -0.26 -7.82
N ALA A 364 9.94 0.20 -7.52
CA ALA A 364 11.16 -0.40 -8.06
C ALA A 364 11.30 -1.88 -7.66
N HIS A 365 10.81 -2.30 -6.50
CA HIS A 365 10.74 -3.72 -6.11
C HIS A 365 9.85 -4.52 -7.07
N ALA A 366 8.66 -4.00 -7.40
CA ALA A 366 7.79 -4.65 -8.38
C ALA A 366 8.44 -4.73 -9.76
N LEU A 367 9.09 -3.65 -10.21
CA LEU A 367 9.81 -3.63 -11.49
C LEU A 367 10.99 -4.61 -11.53
N ALA A 368 11.71 -4.80 -10.43
CA ALA A 368 12.79 -5.78 -10.37
C ALA A 368 12.28 -7.20 -10.64
N GLU A 369 11.12 -7.56 -10.06
CA GLU A 369 10.49 -8.85 -10.32
C GLU A 369 10.01 -8.98 -11.77
N VAL A 370 9.50 -7.89 -12.36
CA VAL A 370 9.14 -7.84 -13.79
C VAL A 370 10.36 -8.15 -14.66
N PHE A 371 11.53 -7.56 -14.37
CA PHE A 371 12.75 -7.81 -15.14
C PHE A 371 13.28 -9.24 -15.01
N LYS A 372 12.95 -9.95 -13.94
CA LYS A 372 13.26 -11.38 -13.78
C LYS A 372 12.33 -12.26 -14.62
N ARG A 373 11.05 -11.91 -14.71
CA ARG A 373 10.01 -12.76 -15.32
C ARG A 373 9.75 -12.46 -16.78
N ALA A 374 9.61 -11.21 -17.15
CA ALA A 374 9.17 -10.79 -18.48
C ALA A 374 10.01 -11.38 -19.62
N PRO A 375 11.35 -11.51 -19.51
CA PRO A 375 12.16 -12.11 -20.58
C PRO A 375 11.82 -13.57 -20.90
N ASN A 376 11.25 -14.30 -19.92
CA ASN A 376 10.95 -15.74 -20.02
C ASN A 376 9.49 -16.03 -20.39
N LEU A 377 8.68 -14.98 -20.62
CA LEU A 377 7.26 -15.09 -20.97
C LEU A 377 7.04 -14.86 -22.46
N PRO A 378 5.94 -15.40 -23.04
CA PRO A 378 5.59 -15.16 -24.43
C PRO A 378 5.42 -13.68 -24.76
N LYS A 379 5.68 -13.28 -26.00
CA LYS A 379 5.57 -11.88 -26.46
C LYS A 379 4.14 -11.31 -26.44
N ASP A 380 3.15 -12.16 -26.43
CA ASP A 380 1.73 -11.82 -26.32
C ASP A 380 1.21 -11.85 -24.87
N HIS A 381 2.06 -12.22 -23.90
CA HIS A 381 1.73 -12.16 -22.49
C HIS A 381 1.60 -10.70 -22.03
N LEU A 382 0.47 -10.35 -21.42
CA LEU A 382 0.15 -9.02 -20.95
C LEU A 382 0.43 -8.92 -19.45
N MET A 383 1.40 -8.11 -19.06
CA MET A 383 1.78 -7.89 -17.67
C MET A 383 1.48 -6.46 -17.25
N VAL A 384 0.66 -6.27 -16.21
CA VAL A 384 0.37 -4.96 -15.65
C VAL A 384 1.10 -4.78 -14.33
N VAL A 385 1.82 -3.66 -14.19
CA VAL A 385 2.54 -3.27 -12.98
C VAL A 385 1.91 -2.04 -12.37
N ASN A 386 1.64 -2.05 -11.07
CA ASN A 386 1.18 -0.84 -10.39
C ASN A 386 2.34 0.10 -10.09
N LEU A 387 2.42 1.21 -10.81
CA LEU A 387 3.37 2.29 -10.52
C LEU A 387 2.81 3.16 -9.40
N SER A 388 3.01 2.70 -8.16
CA SER A 388 2.25 3.13 -6.98
C SER A 388 2.53 4.57 -6.50
N GLY A 389 3.70 5.13 -6.87
CA GLY A 389 4.09 6.47 -6.50
C GLY A 389 5.33 6.95 -7.27
N ARG A 390 5.57 8.26 -7.23
CA ARG A 390 6.73 8.90 -7.87
C ARG A 390 7.95 8.91 -6.95
N GLY A 391 9.13 8.89 -7.55
CA GLY A 391 10.41 8.76 -6.85
C GLY A 391 11.08 10.08 -6.42
N ASP A 392 10.46 11.26 -6.64
CA ASP A 392 11.05 12.53 -6.21
C ASP A 392 11.40 12.58 -4.73
N LYS A 393 10.64 11.86 -3.90
CA LYS A 393 10.88 11.73 -2.47
C LYS A 393 12.13 10.93 -2.12
N ASP A 394 12.60 10.07 -3.04
CA ASP A 394 13.66 9.10 -2.81
C ASP A 394 15.03 9.58 -3.31
N MET A 395 15.11 10.79 -3.89
CA MET A 395 16.33 11.29 -4.50
C MET A 395 17.53 11.32 -3.56
N GLN A 396 17.34 11.71 -2.30
CA GLN A 396 18.44 11.73 -1.32
C GLN A 396 18.95 10.31 -1.02
N THR A 397 18.05 9.35 -0.85
CA THR A 397 18.39 7.94 -0.63
C THR A 397 19.16 7.38 -1.81
N VAL A 398 18.67 7.62 -3.03
CA VAL A 398 19.31 7.14 -4.26
C VAL A 398 20.69 7.79 -4.47
N MET A 399 20.83 9.10 -4.21
CA MET A 399 22.13 9.81 -4.29
C MET A 399 23.15 9.21 -3.32
N HIS A 400 22.77 8.98 -2.07
CA HIS A 400 23.64 8.37 -1.07
C HIS A 400 24.19 7.01 -1.52
N HIS A 401 23.34 6.14 -2.06
CA HIS A 401 23.75 4.83 -2.56
C HIS A 401 24.65 4.92 -3.81
N LEU A 402 24.45 5.91 -4.68
CA LEU A 402 25.33 6.14 -5.83
C LEU A 402 26.71 6.59 -5.41
N ASP A 403 26.81 7.51 -4.43
CA ASP A 403 28.07 8.02 -3.90
C ASP A 403 28.89 6.91 -3.21
N MET A 404 28.24 6.07 -2.39
CA MET A 404 28.88 4.92 -1.75
C MET A 404 29.43 3.93 -2.78
N SER A 405 28.65 3.62 -3.82
CA SER A 405 29.08 2.69 -4.88
C SER A 405 30.27 3.20 -5.72
N GLN A 406 30.52 4.52 -5.74
CA GLN A 406 31.70 5.11 -6.37
C GLN A 406 32.91 5.08 -5.45
N GLN A 407 32.74 5.21 -4.12
CA GLN A 407 33.86 5.14 -3.16
C GLN A 407 34.41 3.72 -3.00
N GLU A 408 33.61 2.68 -3.16
CA GLU A 408 34.05 1.27 -3.12
C GLU A 408 34.84 0.85 -4.38
N LYS A 409 34.82 1.67 -5.45
CA LYS A 409 35.53 1.40 -6.72
C LYS A 409 36.89 2.13 -6.82
N HIS A 410 37.28 2.85 -5.80
CA HIS A 410 38.58 3.51 -5.64
C HIS A 410 39.33 2.95 -4.42
#